data_81de354cfac4b6fb66f6211e8bbd714b
#
_entry.id   81de354cfac4b6fb66f6211e8bbd714b
#
_cell.length_a   1.000
_cell.length_b   1.000
_cell.length_c   1.000
_cell.angle_alpha   90.00
_cell.angle_beta   90.00
_cell.angle_gamma   90.00
#
_symmetry.space_group_name_H-M   'P 1'
#
loop_
_entity.id
_entity.type
_entity.pdbx_description
1 polymer ?
#
loop_
_entity_poly.entity_id
_entity_poly.type
_entity_poly.pdbx_seq_one_letter_code
_entity_poly.pdbx_strand_id
1 'polypeptide(L)'
;MKIKFLTVITSLLAAAFMITSCLDDNEVETEYSSESSITSFAIKDKIETQYTEKVNGKDTTLTFTVDGTKYPFAIDQGTRHIYNVDSLPVGTDISKVVVSIKSDGIGIFIVAEDKDSLWNDTDSLNFEKPVQFKVMAMSGVYGPIYKAEINVHKQVPDSLQWSHRGSSFDNTIQAQKAVTLGDYIYVFAQQDNGAAVTSTHINDGKTWTPLQALPENMQNADYSS
;
A
#
# COMPACT_ATOMS: atom_id res chain seq x y z
N MET A 1 -42.07 -83.40 4.92
CA MET A 1 -41.58 -82.34 5.86
C MET A 1 -40.27 -81.68 5.42
N LYS A 2 -39.40 -82.37 4.68
CA LYS A 2 -38.08 -81.84 4.24
C LYS A 2 -38.15 -80.74 3.15
N ILE A 3 -39.19 -80.75 2.28
CA ILE A 3 -39.29 -79.77 1.17
C ILE A 3 -39.67 -78.35 1.67
N LYS A 4 -40.55 -78.27 2.71
CA LYS A 4 -40.95 -76.99 3.31
C LYS A 4 -39.83 -76.29 4.03
N PHE A 5 -38.89 -77.02 4.58
CA PHE A 5 -37.74 -76.49 5.28
C PHE A 5 -36.69 -75.92 4.31
N LEU A 6 -36.55 -76.56 3.15
CA LEU A 6 -35.64 -76.06 2.12
C LEU A 6 -36.08 -74.72 1.49
N THR A 7 -37.43 -74.61 1.25
CA THR A 7 -38.01 -73.36 0.73
C THR A 7 -37.91 -72.21 1.71
N VAL A 8 -38.00 -72.46 3.00
CA VAL A 8 -37.82 -71.41 4.03
C VAL A 8 -36.36 -70.94 4.09
N ILE A 9 -35.42 -71.88 4.00
CA ILE A 9 -34.01 -71.54 4.01
C ILE A 9 -33.60 -70.75 2.76
N THR A 10 -34.09 -71.14 1.55
CA THR A 10 -33.81 -70.40 0.30
C THR A 10 -34.45 -69.03 0.29
N SER A 11 -35.66 -68.86 0.88
CA SER A 11 -36.29 -67.56 0.97
C SER A 11 -35.55 -66.66 1.99
N LEU A 12 -35.06 -67.19 3.10
CA LEU A 12 -34.30 -66.47 4.11
C LEU A 12 -32.91 -66.04 3.54
N LEU A 13 -32.31 -66.92 2.74
CA LEU A 13 -31.04 -66.63 2.08
C LEU A 13 -31.22 -65.51 1.01
N ALA A 14 -32.31 -65.60 0.22
CA ALA A 14 -32.62 -64.57 -0.76
C ALA A 14 -32.92 -63.20 -0.11
N ALA A 15 -33.61 -63.18 1.06
CA ALA A 15 -33.85 -61.96 1.79
C ALA A 15 -32.55 -61.35 2.37
N ALA A 16 -31.56 -62.18 2.78
CA ALA A 16 -30.28 -61.70 3.27
C ALA A 16 -29.42 -61.03 2.17
N PHE A 17 -29.57 -61.47 0.91
CA PHE A 17 -28.87 -60.81 -0.21
C PHE A 17 -29.50 -59.47 -0.64
N MET A 18 -30.76 -59.22 -0.29
CA MET A 18 -31.43 -57.97 -0.66
C MET A 18 -31.08 -56.79 0.28
N ILE A 19 -30.65 -57.06 1.50
CA ILE A 19 -30.29 -56.02 2.44
C ILE A 19 -28.81 -55.58 2.38
N THR A 20 -27.97 -56.27 1.63
CA THR A 20 -26.55 -55.87 1.41
C THR A 20 -26.36 -54.93 0.22
N SER A 21 -27.45 -54.66 -0.57
CA SER A 21 -27.35 -53.82 -1.78
C SER A 21 -27.58 -52.32 -1.48
N CYS A 22 -27.73 -51.88 -0.22
CA CYS A 22 -27.94 -50.45 0.11
C CYS A 22 -26.81 -49.87 0.99
N LEU A 23 -25.67 -50.54 1.06
CA LEU A 23 -24.42 -49.95 1.53
C LEU A 23 -23.56 -49.67 0.30
N ASP A 24 -24.11 -48.83 -0.58
CA ASP A 24 -23.29 -48.06 -1.51
C ASP A 24 -22.70 -46.94 -0.64
N ASP A 25 -21.51 -47.19 -0.12
CA ASP A 25 -20.65 -46.16 0.42
C ASP A 25 -20.20 -45.26 -0.75
N ASN A 26 -21.17 -44.54 -1.33
CA ASN A 26 -20.86 -43.33 -2.02
C ASN A 26 -20.36 -42.36 -0.92
N GLU A 27 -19.13 -42.52 -0.49
CA GLU A 27 -18.38 -41.40 0.06
C GLU A 27 -18.39 -40.36 -1.04
N VAL A 28 -19.34 -39.43 -0.93
CA VAL A 28 -19.27 -38.19 -1.69
C VAL A 28 -18.00 -37.54 -1.17
N GLU A 29 -16.88 -37.76 -1.88
CA GLU A 29 -15.66 -36.97 -1.66
C GLU A 29 -16.09 -35.51 -1.82
N THR A 30 -16.37 -34.87 -0.69
CA THR A 30 -16.67 -33.44 -0.68
C THR A 30 -15.33 -32.74 -0.96
N GLU A 31 -15.06 -32.41 -2.22
CA GLU A 31 -13.94 -31.57 -2.56
C GLU A 31 -14.16 -30.18 -1.93
N TYR A 32 -13.44 -29.90 -0.88
CA TYR A 32 -13.43 -28.58 -0.27
C TYR A 32 -12.65 -27.61 -1.14
N SER A 33 -13.16 -26.40 -1.28
CA SER A 33 -12.48 -25.32 -2.03
C SER A 33 -11.09 -25.06 -1.48
N SER A 34 -10.13 -24.92 -2.39
CA SER A 34 -8.76 -24.47 -2.08
C SER A 34 -8.56 -22.97 -2.23
N GLU A 35 -9.64 -22.23 -2.45
CA GLU A 35 -9.59 -20.76 -2.53
C GLU A 35 -9.14 -20.16 -1.20
N SER A 36 -8.20 -19.23 -1.27
CA SER A 36 -7.50 -18.66 -0.12
C SER A 36 -7.04 -17.23 -0.36
N SER A 37 -7.85 -16.47 -1.11
CA SER A 37 -7.54 -15.07 -1.43
C SER A 37 -8.12 -14.11 -0.40
N ILE A 38 -7.39 -13.01 -0.15
CA ILE A 38 -7.95 -11.84 0.53
C ILE A 38 -8.72 -11.03 -0.51
N THR A 39 -10.00 -10.79 -0.27
CA THR A 39 -10.92 -10.13 -1.20
C THR A 39 -11.26 -8.69 -0.83
N SER A 40 -11.08 -8.34 0.46
CA SER A 40 -11.29 -6.97 0.94
C SER A 40 -10.37 -6.67 2.11
N PHE A 41 -9.89 -5.43 2.17
CA PHE A 41 -9.10 -4.90 3.27
C PHE A 41 -9.51 -3.43 3.49
N ALA A 42 -9.73 -3.04 4.75
CA ALA A 42 -10.09 -1.66 5.11
C ALA A 42 -9.71 -1.35 6.56
N ILE A 43 -9.44 -0.09 6.85
CA ILE A 43 -9.36 0.41 8.22
C ILE A 43 -10.80 0.56 8.75
N LYS A 44 -11.09 0.03 9.95
CA LYS A 44 -12.44 0.06 10.55
C LYS A 44 -12.74 1.39 11.23
N ASP A 45 -11.77 1.98 11.89
CA ASP A 45 -11.97 3.01 12.88
C ASP A 45 -11.31 4.35 12.50
N LYS A 46 -11.61 5.33 13.34
CA LYS A 46 -10.96 6.62 13.32
C LYS A 46 -9.61 6.51 14.03
N ILE A 47 -8.59 7.11 13.43
CA ILE A 47 -7.22 7.11 13.94
C ILE A 47 -6.89 8.50 14.44
N GLU A 48 -6.37 8.60 15.67
CA GLU A 48 -5.80 9.84 16.18
C GLU A 48 -4.53 10.19 15.43
N THR A 49 -4.39 11.45 15.07
CA THR A 49 -3.28 11.95 14.28
C THR A 49 -2.72 13.18 14.97
N GLN A 50 -1.40 13.20 15.13
CA GLN A 50 -0.69 14.33 15.72
C GLN A 50 0.51 14.67 14.86
N TYR A 51 0.67 15.95 14.54
CA TYR A 51 1.92 16.44 13.98
C TYR A 51 2.26 17.82 14.54
N THR A 52 3.56 18.12 14.56
CA THR A 52 4.06 19.39 15.03
C THR A 52 4.50 20.24 13.85
N GLU A 53 3.98 21.44 13.77
CA GLU A 53 4.38 22.45 12.80
C GLU A 53 4.78 23.77 13.47
N LYS A 54 5.52 24.59 12.73
CA LYS A 54 5.86 25.93 13.20
C LYS A 54 4.79 26.94 12.79
N VAL A 55 4.00 27.35 13.76
CA VAL A 55 3.03 28.44 13.60
C VAL A 55 3.61 29.70 14.23
N ASN A 56 3.84 30.75 13.43
CA ASN A 56 4.45 32.02 13.88
C ASN A 56 5.80 31.82 14.61
N GLY A 57 6.61 30.88 14.15
CA GLY A 57 7.94 30.59 14.72
C GLY A 57 7.93 29.75 16.00
N LYS A 58 6.77 29.31 16.48
CA LYS A 58 6.62 28.42 17.64
C LYS A 58 6.17 27.04 17.19
N ASP A 59 6.78 26.02 17.78
CA ASP A 59 6.34 24.64 17.57
C ASP A 59 4.94 24.46 18.19
N THR A 60 3.99 24.07 17.36
CA THR A 60 2.60 23.85 17.72
C THR A 60 2.21 22.44 17.33
N THR A 61 1.76 21.63 18.30
CA THR A 61 1.24 20.29 18.03
C THR A 61 -0.24 20.38 17.71
N LEU A 62 -0.60 19.92 16.54
CA LEU A 62 -1.97 19.79 16.09
C LEU A 62 -2.43 18.34 16.27
N THR A 63 -3.61 18.15 16.86
CA THR A 63 -4.26 16.85 17.03
C THR A 63 -5.57 16.85 16.30
N PHE A 64 -5.79 15.84 15.45
CA PHE A 64 -7.04 15.63 14.74
C PHE A 64 -7.33 14.15 14.55
N THR A 65 -8.53 13.82 14.12
CA THR A 65 -8.95 12.45 13.91
C THR A 65 -9.12 12.19 12.42
N VAL A 66 -8.47 11.15 11.92
CA VAL A 66 -8.59 10.68 10.54
C VAL A 66 -9.63 9.56 10.49
N ASP A 67 -10.60 9.70 9.63
CA ASP A 67 -11.56 8.63 9.33
C ASP A 67 -10.92 7.64 8.36
N GLY A 68 -10.40 6.54 8.88
CA GLY A 68 -9.70 5.50 8.10
C GLY A 68 -10.54 4.85 7.01
N THR A 69 -11.88 4.86 7.17
CA THR A 69 -12.81 4.27 6.18
C THR A 69 -12.83 5.01 4.84
N LYS A 70 -12.34 6.24 4.81
CA LYS A 70 -12.25 7.07 3.60
C LYS A 70 -11.01 6.79 2.74
N TYR A 71 -10.10 5.94 3.22
CA TYR A 71 -8.87 5.59 2.52
C TYR A 71 -8.98 4.18 1.95
N PRO A 72 -9.37 4.03 0.67
CA PRO A 72 -9.54 2.73 0.05
C PRO A 72 -8.21 2.01 -0.12
N PHE A 73 -8.24 0.69 0.02
CA PHE A 73 -7.11 -0.19 -0.20
C PHE A 73 -7.21 -0.89 -1.55
N ALA A 74 -6.08 -1.00 -2.23
CA ALA A 74 -5.88 -1.86 -3.36
C ALA A 74 -5.28 -3.20 -2.91
N ILE A 75 -5.72 -4.28 -3.54
CA ILE A 75 -5.19 -5.63 -3.34
C ILE A 75 -4.66 -6.12 -4.68
N ASP A 76 -3.35 -6.11 -4.82
CA ASP A 76 -2.69 -6.71 -5.98
C ASP A 76 -2.57 -8.22 -5.77
N GLN A 77 -3.42 -8.98 -6.46
CA GLN A 77 -3.43 -10.43 -6.38
C GLN A 77 -2.20 -11.08 -7.03
N GLY A 78 -1.54 -10.41 -7.94
CA GLY A 78 -0.33 -10.89 -8.60
C GLY A 78 0.89 -10.85 -7.69
N THR A 79 1.11 -9.71 -7.04
CA THR A 79 2.24 -9.49 -6.12
C THR A 79 1.90 -9.80 -4.66
N ARG A 80 0.62 -10.07 -4.36
CA ARG A 80 0.11 -10.29 -2.99
C ARG A 80 0.36 -9.09 -2.08
N HIS A 81 0.23 -7.89 -2.63
CA HIS A 81 0.47 -6.64 -1.93
C HIS A 81 -0.86 -5.90 -1.68
N ILE A 82 -1.04 -5.44 -0.43
CA ILE A 82 -2.21 -4.69 0.02
C ILE A 82 -1.71 -3.34 0.51
N TYR A 83 -2.25 -2.26 -0.04
CA TYR A 83 -1.84 -0.89 0.30
C TYR A 83 -2.99 0.10 0.11
N ASN A 84 -2.98 1.19 0.88
CA ASN A 84 -3.91 2.28 0.67
C ASN A 84 -3.52 3.11 -0.57
N VAL A 85 -4.50 3.38 -1.44
CA VAL A 85 -4.29 4.11 -2.70
C VAL A 85 -3.84 5.54 -2.42
N ASP A 86 -4.52 6.20 -1.46
CA ASP A 86 -4.15 7.52 -0.97
C ASP A 86 -3.50 7.40 0.40
N SER A 87 -2.36 8.05 0.60
CA SER A 87 -1.66 8.05 1.89
C SER A 87 -2.47 8.77 2.97
N LEU A 88 -2.44 8.23 4.18
CA LEU A 88 -2.99 8.91 5.36
C LEU A 88 -2.25 10.23 5.63
N PRO A 89 -2.88 11.21 6.28
CA PRO A 89 -2.23 12.47 6.66
C PRO A 89 -0.97 12.29 7.49
N VAL A 90 -0.07 13.26 7.41
CA VAL A 90 1.14 13.30 8.24
C VAL A 90 0.81 13.17 9.71
N GLY A 91 1.60 12.38 10.43
CA GLY A 91 1.47 12.19 11.87
C GLY A 91 0.38 11.20 12.28
N THR A 92 -0.29 10.53 11.32
CA THR A 92 -1.25 9.47 11.66
C THR A 92 -0.54 8.33 12.38
N ASP A 93 -1.02 7.99 13.58
CA ASP A 93 -0.48 6.89 14.38
C ASP A 93 -1.00 5.55 13.84
N ILE A 94 -0.12 4.81 13.17
CA ILE A 94 -0.43 3.50 12.62
C ILE A 94 0.10 2.34 13.48
N SER A 95 0.50 2.62 14.71
CA SER A 95 0.97 1.60 15.66
C SER A 95 -0.15 0.72 16.24
N LYS A 96 -1.41 1.20 16.16
CA LYS A 96 -2.59 0.52 16.71
C LYS A 96 -3.82 0.71 15.83
N VAL A 97 -3.81 0.04 14.67
CA VAL A 97 -4.91 0.15 13.70
C VAL A 97 -5.77 -1.10 13.72
N VAL A 98 -7.08 -0.92 13.85
CA VAL A 98 -8.05 -2.01 13.69
C VAL A 98 -8.48 -2.07 12.24
N VAL A 99 -8.34 -3.26 11.64
CA VAL A 99 -8.65 -3.49 10.23
C VAL A 99 -9.80 -4.48 10.06
N SER A 100 -10.49 -4.40 8.94
CA SER A 100 -11.46 -5.39 8.49
C SER A 100 -10.89 -6.10 7.28
N ILE A 101 -10.84 -7.43 7.32
CA ILE A 101 -10.33 -8.25 6.23
C ILE A 101 -11.40 -9.28 5.86
N LYS A 102 -11.66 -9.44 4.56
CA LYS A 102 -12.51 -10.53 4.03
C LYS A 102 -11.68 -11.43 3.13
N SER A 103 -11.99 -12.72 3.17
CA SER A 103 -11.30 -13.73 2.37
C SER A 103 -12.27 -14.82 1.90
N ASP A 104 -11.85 -15.61 0.94
CA ASP A 104 -12.58 -16.78 0.43
C ASP A 104 -12.39 -18.02 1.31
N GLY A 105 -11.44 -17.99 2.26
CA GLY A 105 -11.14 -19.11 3.15
C GLY A 105 -11.89 -19.04 4.48
N ILE A 106 -11.56 -19.99 5.35
CA ILE A 106 -12.20 -20.20 6.67
C ILE A 106 -11.48 -19.49 7.81
N GLY A 107 -10.27 -19.01 7.60
CA GLY A 107 -9.50 -18.31 8.61
C GLY A 107 -8.37 -17.48 8.04
N ILE A 108 -8.11 -16.35 8.66
CA ILE A 108 -7.00 -15.45 8.29
C ILE A 108 -5.98 -15.49 9.42
N PHE A 109 -4.72 -15.68 9.08
CA PHE A 109 -3.62 -15.78 10.03
C PHE A 109 -2.62 -14.65 9.80
N ILE A 110 -2.16 -14.07 10.90
CA ILE A 110 -1.01 -13.17 10.92
C ILE A 110 0.24 -14.04 10.92
N VAL A 111 1.14 -13.79 9.96
CA VAL A 111 2.40 -14.52 9.85
C VAL A 111 3.45 -13.81 10.71
N ALA A 112 4.05 -14.57 11.63
CA ALA A 112 5.10 -14.09 12.52
C ALA A 112 6.31 -15.05 12.47
N GLU A 113 7.49 -14.55 12.88
CA GLU A 113 8.73 -15.34 12.87
C GLU A 113 8.64 -16.59 13.76
N ASP A 114 8.04 -16.45 14.93
CA ASP A 114 7.96 -17.56 15.90
C ASP A 114 6.74 -18.46 15.67
N LYS A 115 5.57 -17.87 15.54
CA LYS A 115 4.31 -18.60 15.40
C LYS A 115 3.21 -17.74 14.81
N ASP A 116 2.56 -18.27 13.77
CA ASP A 116 1.37 -17.66 13.20
C ASP A 116 0.22 -17.63 14.20
N SER A 117 -0.54 -16.56 14.20
CA SER A 117 -1.71 -16.36 15.05
C SER A 117 -2.96 -16.13 14.22
N LEU A 118 -4.09 -16.67 14.69
CA LEU A 118 -5.38 -16.39 14.07
C LEU A 118 -5.69 -14.90 14.24
N TRP A 119 -5.98 -14.21 13.13
CA TRP A 119 -6.39 -12.82 13.15
C TRP A 119 -7.82 -12.69 13.70
N ASN A 120 -8.03 -11.68 14.54
CA ASN A 120 -9.32 -11.29 15.06
C ASN A 120 -9.64 -9.85 14.62
N ASP A 121 -10.86 -9.61 14.18
CA ASP A 121 -11.31 -8.34 13.61
C ASP A 121 -11.50 -7.21 14.65
N THR A 122 -11.27 -7.48 15.90
CA THR A 122 -11.27 -6.52 17.02
C THR A 122 -9.88 -6.11 17.49
N ASP A 123 -8.85 -6.87 17.08
CA ASP A 123 -7.50 -6.64 17.55
C ASP A 123 -6.83 -5.52 16.73
N SER A 124 -6.11 -4.66 17.43
CA SER A 124 -5.29 -3.64 16.79
C SER A 124 -3.95 -4.22 16.34
N LEU A 125 -3.50 -3.80 15.16
CA LEU A 125 -2.24 -4.21 14.55
C LEU A 125 -1.30 -3.02 14.40
N ASN A 126 0.00 -3.27 14.52
CA ASN A 126 1.03 -2.27 14.28
C ASN A 126 1.48 -2.32 12.82
N PHE A 127 1.19 -1.23 12.08
CA PHE A 127 1.57 -1.06 10.67
C PHE A 127 2.78 -0.14 10.45
N GLU A 128 3.55 0.19 11.49
CA GLU A 128 4.85 0.86 11.31
C GLU A 128 5.80 0.02 10.43
N LYS A 129 5.57 -1.28 10.39
CA LYS A 129 6.15 -2.21 9.43
C LYS A 129 5.02 -2.98 8.72
N PRO A 130 5.26 -3.44 7.50
CA PRO A 130 4.26 -4.25 6.80
C PRO A 130 3.87 -5.49 7.60
N VAL A 131 2.57 -5.75 7.70
CA VAL A 131 2.01 -6.95 8.35
C VAL A 131 1.75 -8.01 7.29
N GLN A 132 2.07 -9.25 7.61
CA GLN A 132 1.87 -10.37 6.69
C GLN A 132 0.68 -11.20 7.11
N PHE A 133 -0.14 -11.57 6.13
CA PHE A 133 -1.33 -12.39 6.32
C PHE A 133 -1.31 -13.60 5.39
N LYS A 134 -1.90 -14.71 5.83
CA LYS A 134 -2.23 -15.84 4.98
C LYS A 134 -3.63 -16.35 5.30
N VAL A 135 -4.27 -16.94 4.32
CA VAL A 135 -5.63 -17.48 4.43
C VAL A 135 -5.59 -18.99 4.44
N MET A 136 -6.37 -19.61 5.31
CA MET A 136 -6.60 -21.05 5.29
C MET A 136 -7.85 -21.36 4.48
N ALA A 137 -7.71 -22.12 3.41
CA ALA A 137 -8.82 -22.58 2.58
C ALA A 137 -9.72 -23.57 3.32
N MET A 138 -10.91 -23.85 2.78
CA MET A 138 -11.80 -24.88 3.33
C MET A 138 -11.18 -26.29 3.28
N SER A 139 -10.29 -26.54 2.35
CA SER A 139 -9.49 -27.76 2.28
C SER A 139 -8.44 -27.92 3.37
N GLY A 140 -8.27 -26.90 4.24
CA GLY A 140 -7.25 -26.87 5.30
C GLY A 140 -5.85 -26.47 4.80
N VAL A 141 -5.69 -26.19 3.52
CA VAL A 141 -4.41 -25.74 2.95
C VAL A 141 -4.26 -24.24 3.12
N TYR A 142 -3.06 -23.79 3.46
CA TYR A 142 -2.75 -22.37 3.52
C TYR A 142 -2.44 -21.79 2.14
N GLY A 143 -2.99 -20.65 1.85
CA GLY A 143 -2.72 -19.88 0.65
C GLY A 143 -1.42 -19.08 0.70
N PRO A 144 -1.17 -18.27 -0.33
CA PRO A 144 0.00 -17.42 -0.40
C PRO A 144 -0.02 -16.33 0.68
N ILE A 145 1.17 -15.82 1.00
CA ILE A 145 1.33 -14.74 1.98
C ILE A 145 1.07 -13.40 1.30
N TYR A 146 0.18 -12.60 1.87
CA TYR A 146 -0.07 -11.21 1.53
C TYR A 146 0.74 -10.30 2.43
N LYS A 147 1.31 -9.25 1.86
CA LYS A 147 1.99 -8.18 2.57
C LYS A 147 1.09 -6.96 2.58
N ALA A 148 0.60 -6.55 3.75
CA ALA A 148 -0.22 -5.36 3.92
C ALA A 148 0.60 -4.23 4.53
N GLU A 149 0.50 -3.04 3.95
CA GLU A 149 1.13 -1.82 4.45
C GLU A 149 0.16 -0.64 4.42
N ILE A 150 0.34 0.28 5.35
CA ILE A 150 -0.40 1.53 5.42
C ILE A 150 0.56 2.68 5.17
N ASN A 151 0.33 3.40 4.06
CA ASN A 151 1.12 4.55 3.69
C ASN A 151 0.61 5.81 4.41
N VAL A 152 1.54 6.56 5.00
CA VAL A 152 1.32 7.84 5.65
C VAL A 152 2.19 8.89 4.96
N HIS A 153 1.66 10.08 4.69
CA HIS A 153 2.45 11.18 4.14
C HIS A 153 3.61 11.53 5.08
N LYS A 154 4.79 11.72 4.51
CA LYS A 154 5.99 12.13 5.24
C LYS A 154 6.06 13.65 5.45
N GLN A 155 5.32 14.40 4.66
CA GLN A 155 5.28 15.85 4.68
C GLN A 155 3.85 16.32 4.50
N VAL A 156 3.51 17.48 5.08
CA VAL A 156 2.21 18.13 4.85
C VAL A 156 2.16 18.56 3.37
N PRO A 157 1.22 18.05 2.56
CA PRO A 157 1.19 18.32 1.12
C PRO A 157 1.08 19.82 0.79
N ASP A 158 0.39 20.58 1.64
CA ASP A 158 0.14 22.01 1.44
C ASP A 158 1.28 22.91 1.98
N SER A 159 2.29 22.34 2.64
CA SER A 159 3.44 23.10 3.13
C SER A 159 4.56 23.10 2.10
N LEU A 160 4.59 24.14 1.27
CA LEU A 160 5.74 24.45 0.43
C LEU A 160 6.88 24.98 1.33
N GLN A 161 7.91 24.16 1.50
CA GLN A 161 9.13 24.58 2.18
C GLN A 161 10.07 25.23 1.17
N TRP A 162 10.11 26.56 1.17
CA TRP A 162 11.10 27.29 0.38
C TRP A 162 12.42 27.32 1.15
N SER A 163 13.47 26.78 0.54
CA SER A 163 14.84 26.92 1.04
C SER A 163 15.66 27.73 0.05
N HIS A 164 16.37 28.77 0.55
CA HIS A 164 17.33 29.47 -0.27
C HIS A 164 18.53 28.56 -0.56
N ARG A 165 18.78 28.25 -1.82
CA ARG A 165 19.83 27.35 -2.26
C ARG A 165 21.13 28.04 -2.67
N GLY A 166 21.11 29.34 -2.69
CA GLY A 166 22.21 30.17 -3.15
C GLY A 166 21.82 31.07 -4.31
N SER A 167 22.65 32.03 -4.61
CA SER A 167 22.50 32.93 -5.75
C SER A 167 23.86 33.14 -6.40
N SER A 168 23.89 33.13 -7.74
CA SER A 168 25.05 33.47 -8.53
C SER A 168 24.97 34.84 -9.15
N PHE A 169 23.89 35.57 -8.89
CA PHE A 169 23.64 36.88 -9.49
C PHE A 169 23.87 37.97 -8.46
N ASP A 170 24.93 38.75 -8.66
CA ASP A 170 25.29 39.87 -7.79
C ASP A 170 24.64 41.19 -8.24
N ASN A 171 24.08 41.24 -9.45
CA ASN A 171 23.45 42.39 -10.04
C ASN A 171 21.92 42.23 -10.09
N THR A 172 21.22 43.35 -10.25
CA THR A 172 19.77 43.35 -10.40
C THR A 172 19.36 42.58 -11.64
N ILE A 173 18.50 41.58 -11.46
CA ILE A 173 17.92 40.79 -12.53
C ILE A 173 16.67 41.51 -13.04
N GLN A 174 16.59 41.81 -14.31
CA GLN A 174 15.43 42.42 -14.97
C GLN A 174 14.47 41.37 -15.49
N ALA A 175 14.98 40.27 -16.04
CA ALA A 175 14.22 39.12 -16.52
C ALA A 175 15.06 37.84 -16.37
N GLN A 176 14.42 36.71 -16.18
CA GLN A 176 15.11 35.42 -16.09
C GLN A 176 14.28 34.29 -16.67
N LYS A 177 14.96 33.26 -17.15
CA LYS A 177 14.37 32.02 -17.63
C LYS A 177 15.22 30.83 -17.19
N ALA A 178 14.60 29.86 -16.54
CA ALA A 178 15.25 28.61 -16.15
C ALA A 178 14.86 27.49 -17.12
N VAL A 179 15.85 26.69 -17.53
CA VAL A 179 15.66 25.53 -18.42
C VAL A 179 16.44 24.36 -17.86
N THR A 180 15.82 23.19 -17.82
CA THR A 180 16.50 21.94 -17.46
C THR A 180 16.97 21.23 -18.72
N LEU A 181 18.26 20.88 -18.78
CA LEU A 181 18.85 20.12 -19.88
C LEU A 181 19.78 19.07 -19.31
N GLY A 182 19.45 17.79 -19.52
CA GLY A 182 20.14 16.67 -18.88
C GLY A 182 20.05 16.78 -17.36
N ASP A 183 21.20 16.65 -16.68
CA ASP A 183 21.28 16.69 -15.22
C ASP A 183 21.50 18.12 -14.67
N TYR A 184 21.35 19.15 -15.49
CA TYR A 184 21.63 20.53 -15.11
C TYR A 184 20.42 21.44 -15.27
N ILE A 185 20.30 22.40 -14.36
CA ILE A 185 19.40 23.55 -14.46
C ILE A 185 20.23 24.74 -14.91
N TYR A 186 19.87 25.33 -16.04
CA TYR A 186 20.46 26.55 -16.59
C TYR A 186 19.55 27.73 -16.28
N VAL A 187 20.09 28.79 -15.72
CA VAL A 187 19.37 30.05 -15.49
C VAL A 187 19.98 31.12 -16.36
N PHE A 188 19.18 31.59 -17.30
CA PHE A 188 19.49 32.74 -18.15
C PHE A 188 18.91 33.98 -17.49
N ALA A 189 19.68 35.03 -17.34
CA ALA A 189 19.23 36.25 -16.73
C ALA A 189 19.67 37.48 -17.52
N GLN A 190 18.73 38.40 -17.74
CA GLN A 190 19.01 39.74 -18.23
C GLN A 190 19.37 40.63 -17.06
N GLN A 191 20.54 41.22 -17.09
CA GLN A 191 21.07 42.15 -16.09
C GLN A 191 21.35 43.51 -16.76
N ASP A 192 21.67 44.54 -15.94
CA ASP A 192 21.99 45.89 -16.45
C ASP A 192 23.20 45.91 -17.39
N ASN A 193 24.13 44.96 -17.23
CA ASN A 193 25.36 44.84 -18.02
C ASN A 193 25.27 43.78 -19.14
N GLY A 194 24.07 43.26 -19.42
CA GLY A 194 23.83 42.27 -20.48
C GLY A 194 23.28 40.94 -19.98
N ALA A 195 23.02 40.04 -20.91
CA ALA A 195 22.50 38.73 -20.59
C ALA A 195 23.63 37.74 -20.24
N ALA A 196 23.40 36.95 -19.19
CA ALA A 196 24.33 35.95 -18.69
C ALA A 196 23.64 34.63 -18.35
N VAL A 197 24.40 33.55 -18.30
CA VAL A 197 23.92 32.23 -17.90
C VAL A 197 24.76 31.64 -16.78
N THR A 198 24.12 30.94 -15.88
CA THR A 198 24.74 30.07 -14.87
C THR A 198 24.02 28.76 -14.82
N SER A 199 24.65 27.73 -14.25
CA SER A 199 24.04 26.43 -14.14
C SER A 199 24.39 25.76 -12.79
N THR A 200 23.51 24.85 -12.38
CA THR A 200 23.74 23.97 -11.24
C THR A 200 23.26 22.56 -11.56
N HIS A 201 23.81 21.56 -10.90
CA HIS A 201 23.32 20.20 -11.02
C HIS A 201 21.94 20.08 -10.34
N ILE A 202 20.99 19.35 -10.96
CA ILE A 202 19.59 19.23 -10.50
C ILE A 202 19.46 18.76 -9.05
N ASN A 203 20.40 17.95 -8.58
CA ASN A 203 20.40 17.43 -7.21
C ASN A 203 21.15 18.32 -6.20
N ASP A 204 21.89 19.34 -6.64
CA ASP A 204 22.66 20.22 -5.77
C ASP A 204 21.93 21.54 -5.50
N GLY A 205 21.77 22.37 -6.49
CA GLY A 205 21.10 23.67 -6.38
C GLY A 205 21.80 24.68 -5.47
N LYS A 206 22.98 24.33 -4.91
CA LYS A 206 23.78 25.20 -4.02
C LYS A 206 25.04 25.70 -4.68
N THR A 207 25.69 24.86 -5.46
CA THR A 207 26.91 25.16 -6.18
C THR A 207 26.56 25.56 -7.60
N TRP A 208 26.81 26.80 -7.95
CA TRP A 208 26.53 27.37 -9.27
C TRP A 208 27.82 27.61 -10.04
N THR A 209 27.77 27.41 -11.35
CA THR A 209 28.89 27.81 -12.21
C THR A 209 29.05 29.32 -12.20
N PRO A 210 30.27 29.84 -12.37
CA PRO A 210 30.45 31.26 -12.57
C PRO A 210 29.58 31.79 -13.74
N LEU A 211 29.07 33.01 -13.56
CA LEU A 211 28.27 33.70 -14.60
C LEU A 211 29.07 33.81 -15.89
N GLN A 212 28.47 33.37 -16.97
CA GLN A 212 29.04 33.50 -18.33
C GLN A 212 28.18 34.42 -19.14
N ALA A 213 28.79 35.48 -19.71
CA ALA A 213 28.11 36.36 -20.65
C ALA A 213 27.65 35.57 -21.89
N LEU A 214 26.43 35.80 -22.30
CA LEU A 214 25.90 35.18 -23.52
C LEU A 214 26.48 35.81 -24.78
N PRO A 215 26.54 35.07 -25.92
CA PRO A 215 26.92 35.61 -27.21
C PRO A 215 26.03 36.78 -27.65
N GLU A 216 26.56 37.66 -28.47
CA GLU A 216 25.89 38.89 -28.90
C GLU A 216 24.50 38.66 -29.50
N ASN A 217 24.33 37.56 -30.25
CA ASN A 217 23.05 37.18 -30.87
C ASN A 217 22.00 36.74 -29.85
N MET A 218 22.37 36.47 -28.57
CA MET A 218 21.48 36.10 -27.48
C MET A 218 21.27 37.24 -26.45
N GLN A 219 22.01 38.34 -26.56
CA GLN A 219 21.90 39.44 -25.60
C GLN A 219 20.53 40.13 -25.56
N ASN A 220 19.80 40.09 -26.70
CA ASN A 220 18.50 40.73 -26.86
C ASN A 220 17.35 39.70 -26.91
N ALA A 221 17.59 38.49 -26.47
CA ALA A 221 16.54 37.48 -26.41
C ALA A 221 15.52 37.80 -25.29
N ASP A 222 14.28 37.37 -25.46
CA ASP A 222 13.26 37.53 -24.46
C ASP A 222 13.44 36.45 -23.36
N TYR A 223 13.84 36.87 -22.20
CA TYR A 223 13.98 36.04 -20.99
C TYR A 223 12.78 36.16 -20.04
N SER A 224 11.74 36.91 -20.40
CA SER A 224 10.49 36.96 -19.67
C SER A 224 9.60 35.79 -20.09
N SER A 225 9.11 35.00 -19.14
CA SER A 225 8.14 33.94 -19.44
C SER A 225 7.28 33.62 -18.23
#